data_94e78086c1f5182a7e78a18e89a74c67
#
_entry.id   94e78086c1f5182a7e78a18e89a74c67
#
_cell.length_a   1.000
_cell.length_b   1.000
_cell.length_c   1.000
_cell.angle_alpha   90.00
_cell.angle_beta   90.00
_cell.angle_gamma   90.00
#
_symmetry.space_group_name_H-M   'P 1'
#
loop_
_entity.id
_entity.type
_entity.pdbx_description
1 polymer ?
#
loop_
_entity_poly.entity_id
_entity_poly.type
_entity_poly.pdbx_seq_one_letter_code
_entity_poly.pdbx_strand_id
1 'polypeptide(L)'
;MCNRFCAHSKSPRRIEGDRKRLLKSIERAIIKIKKVKPFEGEDAYKKQVLEFMDLRNSLLRNDYAKIVDMKEVAEQSYDFMEAYILAQKKVDERMQEAQETYAKALEEYAARNNIRLTDEESDLGKKMKISNAVFDHRNAVYLLFFKSNIQESLLMKALSSGDISAMQQNLNALQTFAKEGLQDLDTIPTYKDDLSLVKATKNTLEFYLEETQNELPKLIEFFLFNEKFTAIKNAIDKKNPKD
;
A
#
# COMPACT_ATOMS: atom_id res chain seq x y z
N MET A 1 -12.47 -8.48 3.59
CA MET A 1 -11.81 -9.22 4.71
C MET A 1 -10.33 -8.88 4.83
N CYS A 2 -9.67 -8.56 3.73
CA CYS A 2 -8.24 -8.22 3.65
C CYS A 2 -7.88 -6.97 4.47
N ASN A 3 -8.61 -5.89 4.33
CA ASN A 3 -8.34 -4.62 4.99
C ASN A 3 -8.32 -4.68 6.53
N ARG A 4 -8.93 -5.70 7.14
CA ARG A 4 -8.84 -5.90 8.60
C ARG A 4 -7.47 -6.40 9.05
N PHE A 5 -6.68 -6.98 8.14
CA PHE A 5 -5.33 -7.45 8.44
C PHE A 5 -4.27 -6.34 8.32
N CYS A 6 -4.51 -5.35 7.45
CA CYS A 6 -3.54 -4.29 7.16
C CYS A 6 -3.86 -2.95 7.85
N ALA A 7 -5.09 -2.75 8.33
CA ALA A 7 -5.64 -1.45 8.68
C ALA A 7 -5.18 -0.82 9.99
N HIS A 8 -4.55 -1.52 10.90
CA HIS A 8 -4.09 -0.91 12.15
C HIS A 8 -2.75 -1.51 12.56
N SER A 9 -1.84 -0.69 13.00
CA SER A 9 -0.60 -0.89 13.78
C SER A 9 -0.38 -2.24 14.53
N LYS A 10 -0.97 -3.34 14.02
CA LYS A 10 -0.75 -4.67 14.55
C LYS A 10 0.60 -5.17 14.07
N SER A 11 1.40 -5.71 14.97
CA SER A 11 2.66 -6.34 14.63
C SER A 11 2.46 -7.43 13.55
N PRO A 12 3.44 -7.66 12.66
CA PRO A 12 3.39 -8.71 11.64
C PRO A 12 3.01 -10.09 12.21
N ARG A 13 3.48 -10.41 13.43
CA ARG A 13 3.10 -11.64 14.14
C ARG A 13 1.60 -11.77 14.39
N ARG A 14 0.94 -10.67 14.74
CA ARG A 14 -0.50 -10.68 15.00
C ARG A 14 -1.31 -10.84 13.73
N ILE A 15 -0.88 -10.18 12.67
CA ILE A 15 -1.47 -10.32 11.32
C ILE A 15 -1.37 -11.77 10.86
N GLU A 16 -0.20 -12.37 10.97
CA GLU A 16 0.04 -13.77 10.60
C GLU A 16 -0.76 -14.74 11.46
N GLY A 17 -0.89 -14.48 12.75
CA GLY A 17 -1.75 -15.25 13.65
C GLY A 17 -3.23 -15.21 13.27
N ASP A 18 -3.74 -14.03 12.88
CA ASP A 18 -5.11 -13.85 12.41
C ASP A 18 -5.34 -14.57 11.07
N ARG A 19 -4.38 -14.48 10.13
CA ARG A 19 -4.40 -15.21 8.85
C ARG A 19 -4.49 -16.72 9.07
N LYS A 20 -3.63 -17.30 9.91
CA LYS A 20 -3.64 -18.73 10.22
C LYS A 20 -4.95 -19.20 10.85
N ARG A 21 -5.55 -18.39 11.73
CA ARG A 21 -6.87 -18.70 12.31
C ARG A 21 -7.98 -18.72 11.27
N LEU A 22 -7.95 -17.75 10.35
CA LEU A 22 -8.93 -17.68 9.27
C LEU A 22 -8.78 -18.86 8.31
N LEU A 23 -7.56 -19.24 7.91
CA LEU A 23 -7.30 -20.43 7.10
C LEU A 23 -7.88 -21.69 7.73
N LYS A 24 -7.59 -21.95 9.02
CA LYS A 24 -8.18 -23.09 9.73
C LYS A 24 -9.72 -23.07 9.73
N SER A 25 -10.33 -21.89 9.84
CA SER A 25 -11.79 -21.75 9.80
C SER A 25 -12.35 -22.09 8.42
N ILE A 26 -11.71 -21.62 7.35
CA ILE A 26 -12.09 -21.92 5.96
C ILE A 26 -11.94 -23.41 5.67
N GLU A 27 -10.84 -24.05 6.04
CA GLU A 27 -10.60 -25.47 5.86
C GLU A 27 -11.65 -26.33 6.57
N ARG A 28 -12.03 -25.98 7.79
CA ARG A 28 -13.10 -26.65 8.53
C ARG A 28 -14.47 -26.47 7.82
N ALA A 29 -14.74 -25.29 7.26
CA ALA A 29 -15.94 -25.03 6.53
C ALA A 29 -16.00 -25.86 5.24
N ILE A 30 -14.91 -25.94 4.47
CA ILE A 30 -14.79 -26.78 3.26
C ILE A 30 -15.08 -28.25 3.60
N ILE A 31 -14.49 -28.78 4.68
CA ILE A 31 -14.73 -30.17 5.12
C ILE A 31 -16.21 -30.41 5.45
N LYS A 32 -16.87 -29.44 6.09
CA LYS A 32 -18.29 -29.55 6.42
C LYS A 32 -19.15 -29.49 5.16
N ILE A 33 -18.88 -28.57 4.26
CA ILE A 33 -19.65 -28.41 2.99
C ILE A 33 -19.52 -29.65 2.12
N LYS A 34 -18.33 -30.27 2.04
CA LYS A 34 -18.13 -31.52 1.30
C LYS A 34 -19.04 -32.66 1.77
N LYS A 35 -19.37 -32.68 3.07
CA LYS A 35 -20.27 -33.69 3.66
C LYS A 35 -21.77 -33.42 3.47
N VAL A 36 -22.15 -32.21 3.04
CA VAL A 36 -23.54 -31.85 2.76
C VAL A 36 -24.01 -32.67 1.56
N LYS A 37 -25.16 -33.37 1.68
CA LYS A 37 -25.77 -34.11 0.57
C LYS A 37 -26.34 -33.13 -0.46
N PRO A 38 -26.37 -33.52 -1.75
CA PRO A 38 -27.09 -32.76 -2.76
C PRO A 38 -28.53 -32.53 -2.35
N PHE A 39 -29.07 -31.35 -2.63
CA PHE A 39 -30.47 -31.06 -2.43
C PHE A 39 -31.22 -31.45 -3.69
N GLU A 40 -32.22 -32.34 -3.56
CA GLU A 40 -33.01 -32.89 -4.68
C GLU A 40 -32.15 -33.43 -5.86
N GLY A 41 -30.95 -33.92 -5.56
CA GLY A 41 -30.01 -34.41 -6.59
C GLY A 41 -29.17 -33.32 -7.26
N GLU A 42 -29.42 -32.05 -6.95
CA GLU A 42 -28.63 -30.91 -7.48
C GLU A 42 -27.37 -30.66 -6.66
N ASP A 43 -26.21 -30.64 -7.32
CA ASP A 43 -24.90 -30.44 -6.73
C ASP A 43 -24.19 -29.18 -7.26
N ALA A 44 -24.80 -28.48 -8.23
CA ALA A 44 -24.18 -27.34 -8.91
C ALA A 44 -23.82 -26.19 -7.94
N TYR A 45 -24.80 -25.79 -7.11
CA TYR A 45 -24.57 -24.71 -6.14
C TYR A 45 -23.51 -25.10 -5.10
N LYS A 46 -23.52 -26.32 -4.59
CA LYS A 46 -22.49 -26.82 -3.66
C LYS A 46 -21.08 -26.74 -4.28
N LYS A 47 -20.94 -27.06 -5.58
CA LYS A 47 -19.67 -26.94 -6.30
C LYS A 47 -19.21 -25.49 -6.34
N GLN A 48 -20.09 -24.55 -6.68
CA GLN A 48 -19.76 -23.11 -6.68
C GLN A 48 -19.34 -22.60 -5.29
N VAL A 49 -20.02 -23.04 -4.23
CA VAL A 49 -19.63 -22.71 -2.85
C VAL A 49 -18.22 -23.25 -2.53
N LEU A 50 -17.92 -24.48 -2.94
CA LEU A 50 -16.58 -25.08 -2.72
C LEU A 50 -15.52 -24.36 -3.53
N GLU A 51 -15.75 -24.05 -4.80
CA GLU A 51 -14.83 -23.27 -5.65
C GLU A 51 -14.53 -21.90 -5.03
N PHE A 52 -15.54 -21.19 -4.56
CA PHE A 52 -15.39 -19.92 -3.85
C PHE A 52 -14.55 -20.06 -2.58
N MET A 53 -14.82 -21.09 -1.78
CA MET A 53 -14.07 -21.33 -0.54
C MET A 53 -12.62 -21.77 -0.80
N ASP A 54 -12.37 -22.58 -1.82
CA ASP A 54 -11.04 -23.02 -2.23
C ASP A 54 -10.20 -21.83 -2.78
N LEU A 55 -10.82 -20.94 -3.58
CA LEU A 55 -10.17 -19.71 -4.02
C LEU A 55 -9.78 -18.81 -2.82
N ARG A 56 -10.70 -18.59 -1.88
CA ARG A 56 -10.42 -17.83 -0.66
C ARG A 56 -9.28 -18.45 0.14
N ASN A 57 -9.25 -19.76 0.26
CA ASN A 57 -8.18 -20.49 0.94
C ASN A 57 -6.83 -20.29 0.22
N SER A 58 -6.82 -20.40 -1.11
CA SER A 58 -5.62 -20.18 -1.94
C SER A 58 -5.08 -18.75 -1.82
N LEU A 59 -5.94 -17.75 -1.97
CA LEU A 59 -5.56 -16.35 -1.83
C LEU A 59 -4.95 -16.07 -0.45
N LEU A 60 -5.59 -16.53 0.61
CA LEU A 60 -5.08 -16.32 1.97
C LEU A 60 -3.78 -17.09 2.25
N ARG A 61 -3.64 -18.28 1.68
CA ARG A 61 -2.45 -19.13 1.90
C ARG A 61 -1.23 -18.61 1.16
N ASN A 62 -1.42 -18.21 -0.10
CA ASN A 62 -0.32 -17.94 -1.03
C ASN A 62 -0.11 -16.44 -1.25
N ASP A 63 -1.15 -15.73 -1.69
CA ASP A 63 -1.01 -14.32 -2.10
C ASP A 63 -0.87 -13.40 -0.89
N TYR A 64 -1.68 -13.60 0.16
CA TYR A 64 -1.54 -12.82 1.39
C TYR A 64 -0.26 -13.10 2.18
N ALA A 65 0.30 -14.31 2.12
CA ALA A 65 1.59 -14.59 2.71
C ALA A 65 2.67 -13.70 2.07
N LYS A 66 2.70 -13.67 0.73
CA LYS A 66 3.64 -12.80 -0.02
C LYS A 66 3.44 -11.32 0.30
N ILE A 67 2.19 -10.86 0.41
CA ILE A 67 1.91 -9.46 0.76
C ILE A 67 2.43 -9.11 2.16
N VAL A 68 2.35 -10.03 3.12
CA VAL A 68 2.93 -9.82 4.46
C VAL A 68 4.45 -9.69 4.39
N ASP A 69 5.11 -10.54 3.59
CA ASP A 69 6.57 -10.47 3.39
C ASP A 69 6.97 -9.16 2.66
N MET A 70 6.22 -8.76 1.62
CA MET A 70 6.44 -7.51 0.90
C MET A 70 6.34 -6.28 1.80
N LYS A 71 5.49 -6.31 2.83
CA LYS A 71 5.33 -5.19 3.77
C LYS A 71 6.63 -4.86 4.51
N GLU A 72 7.47 -5.84 4.80
CA GLU A 72 8.73 -5.64 5.53
C GLU A 72 9.75 -4.82 4.73
N VAL A 73 9.66 -4.87 3.41
CA VAL A 73 10.57 -4.15 2.50
C VAL A 73 9.92 -2.98 1.78
N ALA A 74 8.60 -2.82 1.89
CA ALA A 74 7.85 -1.81 1.15
C ALA A 74 8.34 -0.37 1.40
N GLU A 75 8.78 -0.07 2.63
CA GLU A 75 9.25 1.26 3.01
C GLU A 75 10.68 1.57 2.55
N GLN A 76 11.38 0.62 1.92
CA GLN A 76 12.76 0.79 1.49
C GLN A 76 12.89 1.54 0.16
N SER A 77 11.87 1.47 -0.71
CA SER A 77 11.85 2.20 -1.98
C SER A 77 10.41 2.43 -2.47
N TYR A 78 10.26 3.39 -3.41
CA TYR A 78 8.97 3.65 -4.07
C TYR A 78 8.46 2.41 -4.80
N ASP A 79 9.31 1.74 -5.57
CA ASP A 79 8.93 0.56 -6.36
C ASP A 79 8.42 -0.59 -5.48
N PHE A 80 9.04 -0.80 -4.32
CA PHE A 80 8.56 -1.80 -3.36
C PHE A 80 7.22 -1.42 -2.74
N MET A 81 7.01 -0.14 -2.42
CA MET A 81 5.72 0.34 -1.89
C MET A 81 4.62 0.23 -2.93
N GLU A 82 4.89 0.64 -4.16
CA GLU A 82 3.94 0.54 -5.27
C GLU A 82 3.57 -0.93 -5.55
N ALA A 83 4.56 -1.81 -5.64
CA ALA A 83 4.34 -3.24 -5.83
C ALA A 83 3.52 -3.87 -4.70
N TYR A 84 3.78 -3.46 -3.45
CA TYR A 84 3.02 -3.91 -2.29
C TYR A 84 1.54 -3.48 -2.36
N ILE A 85 1.26 -2.21 -2.68
CA ILE A 85 -0.10 -1.69 -2.82
C ILE A 85 -0.81 -2.34 -4.01
N LEU A 86 -0.13 -2.51 -5.15
CA LEU A 86 -0.68 -3.15 -6.33
C LEU A 86 -1.01 -4.64 -6.08
N ALA A 87 -0.15 -5.36 -5.35
CA ALA A 87 -0.41 -6.74 -4.97
C ALA A 87 -1.66 -6.87 -4.09
N GLN A 88 -1.85 -5.96 -3.13
CA GLN A 88 -3.07 -5.90 -2.31
C GLN A 88 -4.30 -5.69 -3.16
N LYS A 89 -4.28 -4.68 -4.04
CA LYS A 89 -5.40 -4.35 -4.93
C LYS A 89 -5.79 -5.54 -5.80
N LYS A 90 -4.82 -6.22 -6.41
CA LYS A 90 -5.06 -7.37 -7.27
C LYS A 90 -5.71 -8.56 -6.53
N VAL A 91 -5.35 -8.77 -5.27
CA VAL A 91 -5.98 -9.81 -4.46
C VAL A 91 -7.41 -9.44 -4.07
N ASP A 92 -7.66 -8.16 -3.76
CA ASP A 92 -9.00 -7.66 -3.44
C ASP A 92 -9.92 -7.73 -4.68
N GLU A 93 -9.45 -7.38 -5.87
CA GLU A 93 -10.17 -7.52 -7.14
C GLU A 93 -10.57 -9.00 -7.39
N ARG A 94 -9.63 -9.94 -7.29
CA ARG A 94 -9.92 -11.37 -7.44
C ARG A 94 -10.94 -11.89 -6.41
N MET A 95 -10.88 -11.38 -5.19
CA MET A 95 -11.84 -11.73 -4.14
C MET A 95 -13.23 -11.19 -4.44
N GLN A 96 -13.32 -9.98 -4.99
CA GLN A 96 -14.57 -9.35 -5.40
C GLN A 96 -15.21 -10.11 -6.57
N GLU A 97 -14.47 -10.42 -7.62
CA GLU A 97 -14.94 -11.22 -8.77
C GLU A 97 -15.50 -12.57 -8.33
N ALA A 98 -14.79 -13.24 -7.41
CA ALA A 98 -15.27 -14.51 -6.85
C ALA A 98 -16.55 -14.34 -6.01
N GLN A 99 -16.67 -13.24 -5.27
CA GLN A 99 -17.87 -12.92 -4.49
C GLN A 99 -19.07 -12.67 -5.40
N GLU A 100 -18.88 -11.98 -6.51
CA GLU A 100 -19.93 -11.71 -7.51
C GLU A 100 -20.39 -13.01 -8.18
N THR A 101 -19.45 -13.88 -8.57
CA THR A 101 -19.74 -15.20 -9.14
C THR A 101 -20.54 -16.08 -8.15
N TYR A 102 -20.13 -16.09 -6.89
CA TYR A 102 -20.84 -16.80 -5.83
C TYR A 102 -22.24 -16.24 -5.59
N ALA A 103 -22.39 -14.91 -5.56
CA ALA A 103 -23.69 -14.26 -5.35
C ALA A 103 -24.68 -14.64 -6.48
N LYS A 104 -24.24 -14.59 -7.74
CA LYS A 104 -25.03 -15.00 -8.90
C LYS A 104 -25.45 -16.47 -8.82
N ALA A 105 -24.53 -17.36 -8.45
CA ALA A 105 -24.86 -18.78 -8.27
C ALA A 105 -25.90 -19.02 -7.14
N LEU A 106 -25.82 -18.20 -6.05
CA LEU A 106 -26.84 -18.25 -4.99
C LEU A 106 -28.21 -17.79 -5.48
N GLU A 107 -28.29 -16.70 -6.23
CA GLU A 107 -29.52 -16.18 -6.82
C GLU A 107 -30.19 -17.23 -7.76
N GLU A 108 -29.37 -17.82 -8.64
CA GLU A 108 -29.83 -18.86 -9.55
C GLU A 108 -30.35 -20.11 -8.80
N TYR A 109 -29.64 -20.54 -7.75
CA TYR A 109 -30.07 -21.66 -6.90
C TYR A 109 -31.36 -21.33 -6.17
N ALA A 110 -31.48 -20.14 -5.60
CA ALA A 110 -32.68 -19.70 -4.89
C ALA A 110 -33.88 -19.62 -5.80
N ALA A 111 -33.73 -19.10 -7.02
CA ALA A 111 -34.81 -19.02 -8.02
C ALA A 111 -35.31 -20.41 -8.43
N ARG A 112 -34.41 -21.37 -8.68
CA ARG A 112 -34.78 -22.74 -9.06
C ARG A 112 -35.51 -23.49 -7.94
N ASN A 113 -35.20 -23.18 -6.69
CA ASN A 113 -35.75 -23.88 -5.53
C ASN A 113 -36.85 -23.09 -4.79
N ASN A 114 -37.38 -22.03 -5.40
CA ASN A 114 -38.43 -21.17 -4.80
C ASN A 114 -38.00 -20.59 -3.41
N ILE A 115 -36.70 -20.34 -3.23
CA ILE A 115 -36.14 -19.75 -2.00
C ILE A 115 -36.20 -18.25 -2.14
N ARG A 116 -36.79 -17.56 -1.18
CA ARG A 116 -36.79 -16.10 -1.12
C ARG A 116 -35.50 -15.63 -0.43
N LEU A 117 -34.63 -14.96 -1.18
CA LEU A 117 -33.52 -14.25 -0.62
C LEU A 117 -33.98 -12.93 0.01
N THR A 118 -33.36 -12.55 1.14
CA THR A 118 -33.54 -11.24 1.73
C THR A 118 -32.32 -10.40 1.40
N ASP A 119 -32.56 -9.22 0.82
CA ASP A 119 -31.49 -8.28 0.41
C ASP A 119 -30.88 -7.50 1.60
N GLU A 120 -30.87 -8.09 2.77
CA GLU A 120 -30.25 -7.46 3.94
C GLU A 120 -28.73 -7.56 3.86
N GLU A 121 -28.11 -6.49 3.38
CA GLU A 121 -26.65 -6.35 3.52
C GLU A 121 -26.28 -6.29 4.99
N SER A 122 -25.44 -7.23 5.44
CA SER A 122 -24.98 -7.26 6.82
C SER A 122 -24.20 -5.99 7.19
N ASP A 123 -24.28 -5.53 8.42
CA ASP A 123 -23.50 -4.40 8.92
C ASP A 123 -21.99 -4.58 8.67
N LEU A 124 -21.51 -5.82 8.70
CA LEU A 124 -20.12 -6.13 8.38
C LEU A 124 -19.84 -5.88 6.89
N GLY A 125 -20.75 -6.26 5.99
CA GLY A 125 -20.62 -6.00 4.55
C GLY A 125 -20.54 -4.51 4.25
N LYS A 126 -21.45 -3.71 4.82
CA LYS A 126 -21.44 -2.24 4.69
C LYS A 126 -20.13 -1.64 5.17
N LYS A 127 -19.64 -2.05 6.36
CA LYS A 127 -18.35 -1.57 6.90
C LYS A 127 -17.17 -1.97 6.03
N MET A 128 -17.20 -3.13 5.40
CA MET A 128 -16.14 -3.57 4.49
C MET A 128 -16.11 -2.73 3.21
N LYS A 129 -17.26 -2.44 2.58
CA LYS A 129 -17.33 -1.57 1.41
C LYS A 129 -16.75 -0.17 1.71
N ILE A 130 -17.16 0.42 2.84
CA ILE A 130 -16.64 1.72 3.28
C ILE A 130 -15.13 1.63 3.49
N SER A 131 -14.65 0.59 4.17
CA SER A 131 -13.23 0.40 4.44
C SER A 131 -12.42 0.29 3.14
N ASN A 132 -12.88 -0.49 2.16
CA ASN A 132 -12.21 -0.65 0.88
C ASN A 132 -12.08 0.71 0.16
N ALA A 133 -13.18 1.45 0.03
CA ALA A 133 -13.17 2.74 -0.63
C ALA A 133 -12.24 3.77 0.06
N VAL A 134 -12.19 3.77 1.40
CA VAL A 134 -11.26 4.62 2.18
C VAL A 134 -9.82 4.22 1.89
N PHE A 135 -9.52 2.92 1.85
CA PHE A 135 -8.15 2.45 1.58
C PHE A 135 -7.70 2.73 0.15
N ASP A 136 -8.58 2.58 -0.83
CA ASP A 136 -8.26 2.88 -2.22
C ASP A 136 -7.89 4.37 -2.38
N HIS A 137 -8.72 5.26 -1.82
CA HIS A 137 -8.43 6.69 -1.81
C HIS A 137 -7.13 7.01 -1.06
N ARG A 138 -6.98 6.48 0.17
CA ARG A 138 -5.75 6.65 0.96
C ARG A 138 -4.51 6.18 0.19
N ASN A 139 -4.55 5.01 -0.43
CA ASN A 139 -3.40 4.45 -1.11
C ASN A 139 -3.00 5.26 -2.34
N ALA A 140 -3.97 5.78 -3.10
CA ALA A 140 -3.71 6.67 -4.22
C ALA A 140 -2.96 7.95 -3.77
N VAL A 141 -3.48 8.64 -2.75
CA VAL A 141 -2.84 9.85 -2.20
C VAL A 141 -1.48 9.52 -1.56
N TYR A 142 -1.40 8.40 -0.82
CA TYR A 142 -0.19 8.00 -0.12
C TYR A 142 0.98 7.70 -1.05
N LEU A 143 0.75 7.10 -2.22
CA LEU A 143 1.81 6.82 -3.18
C LEU A 143 2.45 8.11 -3.71
N LEU A 144 1.66 9.15 -3.97
CA LEU A 144 2.18 10.45 -4.39
C LEU A 144 3.06 11.09 -3.32
N PHE A 145 2.59 11.07 -2.07
CA PHE A 145 3.38 11.53 -0.94
C PHE A 145 4.65 10.69 -0.78
N PHE A 146 4.55 9.37 -0.78
CA PHE A 146 5.67 8.46 -0.49
C PHE A 146 6.80 8.59 -1.52
N LYS A 147 6.47 8.81 -2.80
CA LYS A 147 7.46 9.01 -3.87
C LYS A 147 8.41 10.19 -3.58
N SER A 148 7.87 11.28 -3.05
CA SER A 148 8.65 12.45 -2.62
C SER A 148 9.35 12.21 -1.29
N ASN A 149 8.65 11.67 -0.31
CA ASN A 149 9.15 11.45 1.04
C ASN A 149 10.38 10.51 1.09
N ILE A 150 10.44 9.49 0.24
CA ILE A 150 11.62 8.61 0.16
C ILE A 150 12.84 9.39 -0.36
N GLN A 151 12.67 10.33 -1.29
CA GLN A 151 13.77 11.16 -1.79
C GLN A 151 14.24 12.16 -0.75
N GLU A 152 13.33 12.75 0.02
CA GLU A 152 13.68 13.60 1.16
C GLU A 152 14.53 12.81 2.18
N SER A 153 14.12 11.61 2.54
CA SER A 153 14.86 10.74 3.45
C SER A 153 16.27 10.39 2.93
N LEU A 154 16.40 10.14 1.62
CA LEU A 154 17.71 9.90 0.98
C LEU A 154 18.56 11.16 0.94
N LEU A 155 17.98 12.33 0.70
CA LEU A 155 18.64 13.62 0.76
C LEU A 155 19.18 13.91 2.17
N MET A 156 18.38 13.69 3.21
CA MET A 156 18.82 13.87 4.60
C MET A 156 19.96 12.91 4.97
N LYS A 157 19.94 11.69 4.44
CA LYS A 157 21.06 10.75 4.60
C LYS A 157 22.32 11.24 3.89
N ALA A 158 22.20 11.76 2.67
CA ALA A 158 23.32 12.33 1.92
C ALA A 158 23.92 13.55 2.64
N LEU A 159 23.07 14.44 3.17
CA LEU A 159 23.48 15.57 4.02
C LEU A 159 24.28 15.10 5.24
N SER A 160 23.80 14.08 5.93
CA SER A 160 24.47 13.53 7.12
C SER A 160 25.82 12.89 6.81
N SER A 161 26.01 12.32 5.61
CA SER A 161 27.27 11.72 5.17
C SER A 161 28.22 12.68 4.46
N GLY A 162 27.77 13.88 4.11
CA GLY A 162 28.55 14.84 3.33
C GLY A 162 28.70 14.47 1.85
N ASP A 163 27.88 13.58 1.33
CA ASP A 163 27.90 13.15 -0.08
C ASP A 163 27.20 14.17 -0.98
N ILE A 164 27.97 15.11 -1.50
CA ILE A 164 27.46 16.22 -2.32
C ILE A 164 26.79 15.72 -3.61
N SER A 165 27.31 14.67 -4.22
CA SER A 165 26.74 14.10 -5.44
C SER A 165 25.35 13.52 -5.17
N ALA A 166 25.23 12.74 -4.10
CA ALA A 166 23.95 12.21 -3.66
C ALA A 166 22.97 13.31 -3.21
N MET A 167 23.47 14.38 -2.57
CA MET A 167 22.64 15.55 -2.23
C MET A 167 22.00 16.17 -3.48
N GLN A 168 22.78 16.46 -4.52
CA GLN A 168 22.27 17.06 -5.76
C GLN A 168 21.30 16.14 -6.48
N GLN A 169 21.62 14.85 -6.56
CA GLN A 169 20.75 13.87 -7.20
C GLN A 169 19.40 13.75 -6.50
N ASN A 170 19.39 13.60 -5.18
CA ASN A 170 18.16 13.45 -4.41
C ASN A 170 17.35 14.74 -4.34
N LEU A 171 18.01 15.92 -4.33
CA LEU A 171 17.34 17.22 -4.43
C LEU A 171 16.56 17.34 -5.74
N ASN A 172 17.21 17.03 -6.87
CA ASN A 172 16.55 17.09 -8.19
C ASN A 172 15.39 16.11 -8.29
N ALA A 173 15.55 14.90 -7.75
CA ALA A 173 14.51 13.90 -7.71
C ALA A 173 13.33 14.34 -6.82
N LEU A 174 13.60 14.88 -5.63
CA LEU A 174 12.59 15.41 -4.72
C LEU A 174 11.78 16.53 -5.37
N GLN A 175 12.47 17.50 -6.02
CA GLN A 175 11.82 18.60 -6.73
C GLN A 175 10.90 18.09 -7.86
N THR A 176 11.39 17.13 -8.64
CA THR A 176 10.64 16.54 -9.75
C THR A 176 9.40 15.82 -9.24
N PHE A 177 9.57 14.95 -8.25
CA PHE A 177 8.47 14.14 -7.74
C PHE A 177 7.45 14.95 -6.94
N ALA A 178 7.87 16.00 -6.23
CA ALA A 178 6.94 16.92 -5.58
C ALA A 178 6.08 17.67 -6.62
N LYS A 179 6.69 18.10 -7.73
CA LYS A 179 5.97 18.76 -8.81
C LYS A 179 5.00 17.84 -9.54
N GLU A 180 5.43 16.64 -9.90
CA GLU A 180 4.58 15.60 -10.49
C GLU A 180 3.44 15.23 -9.53
N GLY A 181 3.75 15.00 -8.27
CA GLY A 181 2.77 14.65 -7.25
C GLY A 181 1.68 15.70 -7.03
N LEU A 182 2.02 17.01 -7.14
CA LEU A 182 1.03 18.09 -7.09
C LEU A 182 0.08 18.05 -8.30
N GLN A 183 0.59 17.75 -9.50
CA GLN A 183 -0.22 17.63 -10.71
C GLN A 183 -1.15 16.41 -10.64
N ASP A 184 -0.63 15.28 -10.21
CA ASP A 184 -1.38 14.03 -10.10
C ASP A 184 -2.43 14.10 -8.98
N LEU A 185 -2.14 14.81 -7.89
CA LEU A 185 -3.04 14.98 -6.75
C LEU A 185 -4.37 15.65 -7.14
N ASP A 186 -4.31 16.59 -8.09
CA ASP A 186 -5.51 17.28 -8.62
C ASP A 186 -6.44 16.32 -9.39
N THR A 187 -5.95 15.17 -9.82
CA THR A 187 -6.74 14.15 -10.54
C THR A 187 -7.43 13.15 -9.62
N ILE A 188 -7.03 13.09 -8.35
CA ILE A 188 -7.59 12.13 -7.39
C ILE A 188 -8.97 12.62 -6.92
N PRO A 189 -10.03 11.81 -7.12
CA PRO A 189 -11.36 12.17 -6.65
C PRO A 189 -11.40 12.20 -5.11
N THR A 190 -12.15 13.13 -4.56
CA THR A 190 -12.36 13.21 -3.10
C THR A 190 -13.20 12.04 -2.60
N TYR A 191 -12.91 11.59 -1.39
CA TYR A 191 -13.74 10.59 -0.74
C TYR A 191 -14.81 11.28 0.11
N LYS A 192 -16.09 11.21 -0.31
CA LYS A 192 -17.23 11.79 0.41
C LYS A 192 -17.01 13.26 0.80
N ASP A 193 -16.49 14.07 -0.13
CA ASP A 193 -16.18 15.49 0.09
C ASP A 193 -15.11 15.77 1.17
N ASP A 194 -14.45 14.74 1.70
CA ASP A 194 -13.33 14.89 2.61
C ASP A 194 -12.05 15.21 1.84
N LEU A 195 -11.55 16.43 2.04
CA LEU A 195 -10.32 16.94 1.44
C LEU A 195 -9.13 16.91 2.39
N SER A 196 -9.30 16.40 3.62
CA SER A 196 -8.26 16.53 4.67
C SER A 196 -6.94 15.89 4.27
N LEU A 197 -6.98 14.64 3.74
CA LEU A 197 -5.79 13.91 3.32
C LEU A 197 -5.14 14.56 2.09
N VAL A 198 -5.93 14.94 1.09
CA VAL A 198 -5.46 15.61 -0.12
C VAL A 198 -4.78 16.94 0.22
N LYS A 199 -5.42 17.76 1.07
CA LYS A 199 -4.84 19.03 1.51
C LYS A 199 -3.54 18.84 2.30
N ALA A 200 -3.49 17.89 3.21
CA ALA A 200 -2.27 17.60 3.96
C ALA A 200 -1.12 17.18 3.05
N THR A 201 -1.39 16.31 2.09
CA THR A 201 -0.40 15.88 1.09
C THR A 201 0.03 17.05 0.20
N LYS A 202 -0.92 17.86 -0.27
CA LYS A 202 -0.63 19.06 -1.06
C LYS A 202 0.33 20.00 -0.33
N ASN A 203 0.00 20.35 0.91
CA ASN A 203 0.84 21.24 1.72
C ASN A 203 2.27 20.67 1.91
N THR A 204 2.39 19.34 2.08
CA THR A 204 3.71 18.71 2.20
C THR A 204 4.50 18.74 0.91
N LEU A 205 3.87 18.48 -0.23
CA LEU A 205 4.52 18.54 -1.55
C LEU A 205 4.91 19.97 -1.91
N GLU A 206 4.07 20.98 -1.59
CA GLU A 206 4.38 22.40 -1.76
C GLU A 206 5.58 22.80 -0.89
N PHE A 207 5.63 22.35 0.35
CA PHE A 207 6.78 22.57 1.25
C PHE A 207 8.07 21.97 0.67
N TYR A 208 8.06 20.72 0.21
CA TYR A 208 9.21 20.10 -0.45
C TYR A 208 9.66 20.89 -1.69
N LEU A 209 8.70 21.39 -2.47
CA LEU A 209 9.01 22.18 -3.66
C LEU A 209 9.68 23.51 -3.29
N GLU A 210 9.19 24.18 -2.25
CA GLU A 210 9.77 25.42 -1.74
C GLU A 210 11.18 25.21 -1.21
N GLU A 211 11.41 24.18 -0.37
CA GLU A 211 12.74 23.87 0.16
C GLU A 211 13.75 23.54 -0.94
N THR A 212 13.34 22.76 -1.95
CA THR A 212 14.22 22.38 -3.06
C THR A 212 14.58 23.54 -3.97
N GLN A 213 13.80 24.59 -4.00
CA GLN A 213 14.05 25.80 -4.80
C GLN A 213 14.85 26.86 -4.05
N ASN A 214 14.73 26.96 -2.73
CA ASN A 214 15.22 28.07 -1.96
C ASN A 214 16.35 27.71 -0.98
N GLU A 215 16.11 26.76 -0.09
CA GLU A 215 17.02 26.54 1.06
C GLU A 215 18.04 25.41 0.80
N LEU A 216 17.62 24.30 0.27
CA LEU A 216 18.50 23.14 0.03
C LEU A 216 19.64 23.42 -0.97
N PRO A 217 19.43 24.19 -2.05
CA PRO A 217 20.53 24.59 -2.93
C PRO A 217 21.66 25.35 -2.20
N LYS A 218 21.28 26.29 -1.31
CA LYS A 218 22.26 27.05 -0.51
C LYS A 218 23.06 26.15 0.43
N LEU A 219 22.37 25.16 1.01
CA LEU A 219 23.01 24.18 1.88
C LEU A 219 24.01 23.33 1.10
N ILE A 220 23.69 22.88 -0.09
CA ILE A 220 24.61 22.13 -0.96
C ILE A 220 25.79 23.00 -1.38
N GLU A 221 25.57 24.28 -1.71
CA GLU A 221 26.63 25.24 -2.01
C GLU A 221 27.59 25.41 -0.83
N PHE A 222 27.07 25.47 0.40
CA PHE A 222 27.89 25.47 1.61
C PHE A 222 28.76 24.21 1.72
N PHE A 223 28.26 23.04 1.47
CA PHE A 223 29.07 21.80 1.47
C PHE A 223 30.14 21.81 0.40
N LEU A 224 29.85 22.26 -0.81
CA LEU A 224 30.85 22.44 -1.89
C LEU A 224 31.94 23.41 -1.50
N PHE A 225 31.59 24.54 -0.87
CA PHE A 225 32.55 25.50 -0.39
C PHE A 225 33.47 24.93 0.71
N ASN A 226 32.86 24.22 1.67
CA ASN A 226 33.59 23.61 2.77
C ASN A 226 34.54 22.50 2.29
N GLU A 227 34.18 21.73 1.29
CA GLU A 227 35.07 20.75 0.65
C GLU A 227 36.30 21.43 0.02
N LYS A 228 36.09 22.49 -0.78
CA LYS A 228 37.15 23.29 -1.38
C LYS A 228 38.05 23.93 -0.33
N PHE A 229 37.48 24.52 0.71
CA PHE A 229 38.21 25.12 1.81
C PHE A 229 39.10 24.09 2.51
N THR A 230 38.57 22.93 2.82
CA THR A 230 39.30 21.84 3.47
C THR A 230 40.45 21.33 2.59
N ALA A 231 40.22 21.19 1.28
CA ALA A 231 41.27 20.80 0.33
C ALA A 231 42.43 21.82 0.28
N ILE A 232 42.11 23.13 0.24
CA ILE A 232 43.12 24.21 0.25
C ILE A 232 43.88 24.22 1.58
N LYS A 233 43.20 24.14 2.71
CA LYS A 233 43.79 24.07 4.04
C LYS A 233 44.78 22.92 4.14
N ASN A 234 44.36 21.71 3.75
CA ASN A 234 45.24 20.54 3.78
C ASN A 234 46.47 20.67 2.85
N ALA A 235 46.32 21.37 1.72
CA ALA A 235 47.44 21.64 0.81
C ALA A 235 48.44 22.62 1.41
N ILE A 236 47.98 23.63 2.16
CA ILE A 236 48.81 24.59 2.88
C ILE A 236 49.55 23.91 4.05
N ASP A 237 48.82 23.11 4.86
CA ASP A 237 49.40 22.40 6.01
C ASP A 237 50.48 21.39 5.57
N LYS A 238 50.29 20.75 4.40
CA LYS A 238 51.34 19.88 3.80
C LYS A 238 52.59 20.64 3.34
N LYS A 239 52.46 21.91 2.89
CA LYS A 239 53.58 22.72 2.44
C LYS A 239 54.36 23.38 3.60
N ASN A 240 53.68 23.62 4.73
CA ASN A 240 54.26 24.16 5.95
C ASN A 240 53.97 23.19 7.10
N PRO A 241 54.67 22.04 7.18
CA PRO A 241 54.57 21.18 8.34
C PRO A 241 55.00 22.00 9.58
N LYS A 242 54.15 22.07 10.59
CA LYS A 242 54.51 22.59 11.88
C LYS A 242 55.54 21.63 12.49
N ASP A 243 56.76 22.13 12.76
CA ASP A 243 57.76 21.42 13.56
C ASP A 243 57.22 21.00 14.92
#